data_78e7d0b78dc458be8bbf93391206f70d
#
_entry.id   78e7d0b78dc458be8bbf93391206f70d
#
_cell.length_a   1.000
_cell.length_b   1.000
_cell.length_c   1.000
_cell.angle_alpha   90.00
_cell.angle_beta   90.00
_cell.angle_gamma   90.00
#
_symmetry.space_group_name_H-M   'P 1'
#
loop_
_entity.id
_entity.type
_entity.pdbx_description
1 polymer ?
#
loop_
_entity_poly.entity_id
_entity_poly.type
_entity_poly.pdbx_seq_one_letter_code
_entity_poly.pdbx_strand_id
1 'polypeptide(L)'
;MNGPGIDSVLELERQRAESARLIALLESHGIEWRLPPEPVVTVPGPEPSKLSTDEKVALFRRLFRGRTDVYPVRWESKTTGKSGYAPACGNEWLAGVCEKPRIKCGECNGRLLIPLSGTVIYEHLAGKRTVGVYPLLTDDTCQFLAADFDEAEWREDAKAFYQSCHELGVPAALEISRSGNGAHAWIFFSG
;
A
#
# COMPACT_ATOMS: atom_id res chain seq x y z
N MET A 1 33.42 14.28 22.84
CA MET A 1 32.81 13.72 21.62
C MET A 1 31.67 14.62 21.24
N ASN A 2 31.92 15.62 20.37
CA ASN A 2 30.87 16.52 19.88
C ASN A 2 30.12 15.76 18.78
N GLY A 3 28.82 15.56 18.98
CA GLY A 3 27.98 14.81 18.06
C GLY A 3 27.78 15.57 16.72
N PRO A 4 27.56 14.86 15.61
CA PRO A 4 27.38 15.43 14.26
C PRO A 4 26.15 16.33 14.09
N GLY A 5 25.37 16.58 15.15
CA GLY A 5 24.13 17.35 15.07
C GLY A 5 24.26 18.87 15.21
N ILE A 6 25.31 19.37 15.87
CA ILE A 6 25.43 20.83 16.14
C ILE A 6 25.94 21.55 14.89
N ASP A 7 26.90 20.99 14.17
CA ASP A 7 27.46 21.61 12.97
C ASP A 7 26.40 21.67 11.83
N SER A 8 25.52 20.68 11.71
CA SER A 8 24.46 20.67 10.72
C SER A 8 23.36 21.70 11.02
N VAL A 9 23.06 21.95 12.28
CA VAL A 9 22.08 22.97 12.68
C VAL A 9 22.63 24.39 12.39
N LEU A 10 23.88 24.64 12.73
CA LEU A 10 24.55 25.94 12.45
C LEU A 10 24.67 26.19 10.94
N GLU A 11 24.95 25.16 10.15
CA GLU A 11 25.02 25.30 8.69
C GLU A 11 23.63 25.58 8.09
N LEU A 12 22.57 24.92 8.59
CA LEU A 12 21.19 25.20 8.16
C LEU A 12 20.76 26.65 8.52
N GLU A 13 21.09 27.11 9.69
CA GLU A 13 20.81 28.49 10.10
C GLU A 13 21.56 29.51 9.22
N ARG A 14 22.82 29.24 8.89
CA ARG A 14 23.60 30.05 7.97
C ARG A 14 22.98 30.11 6.57
N GLN A 15 22.56 28.96 6.04
CA GLN A 15 21.90 28.87 4.71
C GLN A 15 20.57 29.61 4.70
N ARG A 16 19.78 29.53 5.78
CA ARG A 16 18.53 30.30 5.93
C ARG A 16 18.77 31.79 5.97
N ALA A 17 19.78 32.26 6.73
CA ALA A 17 20.13 33.65 6.79
C ALA A 17 20.61 34.22 5.44
N GLU A 18 21.43 33.46 4.72
CA GLU A 18 21.88 33.86 3.38
C GLU A 18 20.73 33.87 2.36
N SER A 19 19.85 32.87 2.39
CA SER A 19 18.64 32.83 1.54
C SER A 19 17.75 34.05 1.81
N ALA A 20 17.53 34.41 3.08
CA ALA A 20 16.73 35.59 3.43
C ALA A 20 17.37 36.88 2.92
N ARG A 21 18.70 36.99 3.02
CA ARG A 21 19.45 38.14 2.49
C ARG A 21 19.32 38.26 0.96
N LEU A 22 19.45 37.14 0.24
CA LEU A 22 19.31 37.11 -1.22
C LEU A 22 17.89 37.48 -1.66
N ILE A 23 16.88 36.96 -0.97
CA ILE A 23 15.48 37.30 -1.22
C ILE A 23 15.23 38.79 -1.06
N ALA A 24 15.70 39.39 0.05
CA ALA A 24 15.56 40.82 0.28
C ALA A 24 16.27 41.66 -0.80
N LEU A 25 17.41 41.21 -1.30
CA LEU A 25 18.12 41.85 -2.40
C LEU A 25 17.33 41.79 -3.70
N LEU A 26 16.78 40.65 -4.05
CA LEU A 26 15.94 40.47 -5.24
C LEU A 26 14.70 41.36 -5.19
N GLU A 27 14.03 41.41 -4.03
CA GLU A 27 12.86 42.27 -3.81
C GLU A 27 13.19 43.75 -3.90
N SER A 28 14.35 44.17 -3.36
CA SER A 28 14.80 45.58 -3.45
C SER A 28 15.09 46.03 -4.88
N HIS A 29 15.42 45.10 -5.76
CA HIS A 29 15.66 45.36 -7.18
C HIS A 29 14.43 45.09 -8.07
N GLY A 30 13.27 44.77 -7.48
CA GLY A 30 12.04 44.46 -8.22
C GLY A 30 12.12 43.22 -9.08
N ILE A 31 13.03 42.30 -8.73
CA ILE A 31 13.18 41.03 -9.46
C ILE A 31 12.18 40.02 -8.90
N GLU A 32 11.28 39.54 -9.77
CA GLU A 32 10.34 38.45 -9.40
C GLU A 32 11.14 37.14 -9.27
N TRP A 33 11.28 36.66 -8.05
CA TRP A 33 12.04 35.46 -7.72
C TRP A 33 11.16 34.25 -7.38
N ARG A 34 9.87 34.51 -7.10
CA ARG A 34 8.92 33.44 -6.83
C ARG A 34 8.51 32.80 -8.13
N LEU A 35 8.70 31.49 -8.20
CA LEU A 35 8.08 30.73 -9.29
C LEU A 35 6.57 30.99 -9.25
N PRO A 36 5.92 31.25 -10.40
CA PRO A 36 4.49 31.30 -10.43
C PRO A 36 3.94 30.01 -9.80
N PRO A 37 2.87 30.10 -8.98
CA PRO A 37 2.28 28.92 -8.40
C PRO A 37 2.02 27.94 -9.54
N GLU A 38 2.51 26.70 -9.38
CA GLU A 38 2.19 25.65 -10.36
C GLU A 38 0.67 25.66 -10.55
N PRO A 39 0.19 25.66 -11.79
CA PRO A 39 -1.23 25.63 -12.03
C PRO A 39 -1.77 24.43 -11.25
N VAL A 40 -2.68 24.69 -10.32
CA VAL A 40 -3.40 23.63 -9.60
C VAL A 40 -4.16 22.87 -10.67
N VAL A 41 -3.54 21.81 -11.18
CA VAL A 41 -4.23 20.86 -12.04
C VAL A 41 -5.27 20.24 -11.14
N THR A 42 -6.47 20.77 -11.16
CA THR A 42 -7.63 20.11 -10.56
C THR A 42 -7.83 18.83 -11.36
N VAL A 43 -7.21 17.75 -10.92
CA VAL A 43 -7.50 16.42 -11.44
C VAL A 43 -8.97 16.20 -11.11
N PRO A 44 -9.85 16.04 -12.12
CA PRO A 44 -11.23 15.69 -11.86
C PRO A 44 -11.24 14.48 -10.93
N GLY A 45 -12.02 14.54 -9.85
CA GLY A 45 -12.16 13.39 -8.96
C GLY A 45 -12.54 12.16 -9.79
N PRO A 46 -12.17 10.95 -9.35
CA PRO A 46 -12.46 9.74 -10.11
C PRO A 46 -13.97 9.66 -10.37
N GLU A 47 -14.35 9.62 -11.66
CA GLU A 47 -15.75 9.40 -12.01
C GLU A 47 -16.23 8.08 -11.40
N PRO A 48 -17.48 8.04 -10.88
CA PRO A 48 -18.02 6.80 -10.34
C PRO A 48 -17.98 5.71 -11.41
N SER A 49 -17.41 4.58 -11.06
CA SER A 49 -17.32 3.44 -11.97
C SER A 49 -18.72 3.00 -12.43
N LYS A 50 -18.91 2.89 -13.74
CA LYS A 50 -20.15 2.42 -14.39
C LYS A 50 -20.30 0.89 -14.34
N LEU A 51 -19.29 0.17 -13.84
CA LEU A 51 -19.32 -1.28 -13.74
C LEU A 51 -20.39 -1.72 -12.72
N SER A 52 -21.13 -2.76 -13.07
CA SER A 52 -22.00 -3.50 -12.14
C SER A 52 -21.19 -4.15 -11.03
N THR A 53 -21.86 -4.60 -9.99
CA THR A 53 -21.22 -5.32 -8.88
C THR A 53 -20.46 -6.56 -9.35
N ASP A 54 -21.07 -7.34 -10.23
CA ASP A 54 -20.46 -8.58 -10.76
C ASP A 54 -19.23 -8.28 -11.63
N GLU A 55 -19.30 -7.23 -12.45
CA GLU A 55 -18.14 -6.79 -13.24
C GLU A 55 -17.00 -6.29 -12.36
N LYS A 56 -17.29 -5.59 -11.26
CA LYS A 56 -16.28 -5.17 -10.29
C LYS A 56 -15.60 -6.36 -9.62
N VAL A 57 -16.38 -7.36 -9.20
CA VAL A 57 -15.86 -8.60 -8.60
C VAL A 57 -15.00 -9.36 -9.61
N ALA A 58 -15.46 -9.48 -10.86
CA ALA A 58 -14.73 -10.14 -11.93
C ALA A 58 -13.41 -9.42 -12.26
N LEU A 59 -13.45 -8.08 -12.35
CA LEU A 59 -12.25 -7.25 -12.58
C LEU A 59 -11.24 -7.42 -11.44
N PHE A 60 -11.69 -7.30 -10.19
CA PHE A 60 -10.84 -7.46 -9.02
C PHE A 60 -10.18 -8.84 -8.98
N ARG A 61 -10.96 -9.90 -9.25
CA ARG A 61 -10.45 -11.27 -9.33
C ARG A 61 -9.43 -11.48 -10.45
N ARG A 62 -9.58 -10.75 -11.56
CA ARG A 62 -8.64 -10.80 -12.68
C ARG A 62 -7.33 -10.09 -12.37
N LEU A 63 -7.38 -8.95 -11.71
CA LEU A 63 -6.19 -8.16 -11.35
C LEU A 63 -5.39 -8.84 -10.23
N PHE A 64 -6.06 -9.20 -9.15
CA PHE A 64 -5.43 -9.78 -7.96
C PHE A 64 -5.52 -11.31 -7.98
N ARG A 65 -5.00 -11.92 -9.05
CA ARG A 65 -4.94 -13.37 -9.18
C ARG A 65 -3.86 -13.94 -8.25
N GLY A 66 -4.26 -14.81 -7.36
CA GLY A 66 -3.40 -15.56 -6.46
C GLY A 66 -3.97 -16.93 -6.20
N ARG A 67 -3.59 -17.57 -5.10
CA ARG A 67 -4.16 -18.84 -4.68
C ARG A 67 -5.67 -18.74 -4.54
N THR A 68 -6.38 -19.73 -5.06
CA THR A 68 -7.84 -19.82 -5.01
C THR A 68 -8.35 -20.80 -3.95
N ASP A 69 -7.48 -21.70 -3.49
CA ASP A 69 -7.78 -22.73 -2.49
C ASP A 69 -7.81 -22.22 -1.06
N VAL A 70 -7.23 -21.04 -0.83
CA VAL A 70 -7.15 -20.38 0.48
C VAL A 70 -6.95 -18.88 0.30
N TYR A 71 -7.41 -18.09 1.27
CA TYR A 71 -7.17 -16.65 1.33
C TYR A 71 -6.89 -16.21 2.77
N PRO A 72 -6.10 -15.15 3.00
CA PRO A 72 -5.89 -14.60 4.33
C PRO A 72 -7.06 -13.69 4.73
N VAL A 73 -7.50 -13.82 5.99
CA VAL A 73 -8.50 -12.94 6.62
C VAL A 73 -7.80 -12.07 7.65
N ARG A 74 -8.09 -10.78 7.64
CA ARG A 74 -7.61 -9.85 8.68
C ARG A 74 -8.32 -10.13 9.99
N TRP A 75 -7.55 -10.21 11.05
CA TRP A 75 -8.06 -10.26 12.41
C TRP A 75 -7.51 -9.10 13.24
N GLU A 76 -8.24 -8.72 14.27
CA GLU A 76 -7.83 -7.69 15.21
C GLU A 76 -8.22 -8.13 16.63
N SER A 77 -7.26 -8.05 17.55
CA SER A 77 -7.49 -8.37 18.95
C SER A 77 -8.03 -7.14 19.68
N LYS A 78 -9.25 -7.22 20.15
CA LYS A 78 -9.88 -6.15 20.96
C LYS A 78 -9.16 -5.90 22.28
N THR A 79 -8.44 -6.90 22.80
CA THR A 79 -7.76 -6.83 24.09
C THR A 79 -6.38 -6.19 23.99
N THR A 80 -5.63 -6.50 22.91
CA THR A 80 -4.23 -6.07 22.77
C THR A 80 -4.03 -5.02 21.68
N GLY A 81 -5.05 -4.72 20.88
CA GLY A 81 -4.97 -3.86 19.70
C GLY A 81 -4.13 -4.44 18.55
N LYS A 82 -3.56 -5.63 18.72
CA LYS A 82 -2.77 -6.27 17.66
C LYS A 82 -3.67 -6.74 16.54
N SER A 83 -3.20 -6.59 15.32
CA SER A 83 -3.86 -7.08 14.11
C SER A 83 -2.90 -7.92 13.27
N GLY A 84 -3.45 -8.69 12.35
CA GLY A 84 -2.68 -9.52 11.43
C GLY A 84 -3.58 -10.28 10.49
N TYR A 85 -2.98 -11.22 9.76
CA TYR A 85 -3.71 -12.07 8.83
C TYR A 85 -3.53 -13.54 9.20
N ALA A 86 -4.58 -14.32 8.99
CA ALA A 86 -4.56 -15.77 9.16
C ALA A 86 -5.29 -16.41 7.98
N PRO A 87 -4.94 -17.64 7.56
CA PRO A 87 -5.67 -18.34 6.52
C PRO A 87 -7.12 -18.59 6.95
N ALA A 88 -8.06 -18.38 6.05
CA ALA A 88 -9.46 -18.73 6.26
C ALA A 88 -9.59 -20.22 6.51
N CYS A 89 -10.19 -20.60 7.64
CA CYS A 89 -10.29 -22.00 8.08
C CYS A 89 -11.65 -22.29 8.68
N GLY A 90 -12.32 -23.33 8.20
CA GLY A 90 -13.61 -23.77 8.72
C GLY A 90 -13.55 -24.35 10.13
N ASN A 91 -12.38 -24.79 10.56
CA ASN A 91 -12.15 -25.32 11.90
C ASN A 91 -11.57 -24.26 12.87
N GLU A 92 -11.57 -22.98 12.49
CA GLU A 92 -11.02 -21.93 13.36
C GLU A 92 -11.80 -21.87 14.67
N TRP A 93 -11.07 -21.94 15.80
CA TRP A 93 -11.60 -21.98 17.18
C TRP A 93 -12.49 -23.19 17.50
N LEU A 94 -12.55 -24.22 16.65
CA LEU A 94 -13.28 -25.44 16.94
C LEU A 94 -12.58 -26.23 18.06
N ALA A 95 -13.29 -26.45 19.15
CA ALA A 95 -12.77 -27.16 20.31
C ALA A 95 -12.32 -28.60 19.94
N GLY A 96 -11.15 -29.00 20.42
CA GLY A 96 -10.57 -30.31 20.14
C GLY A 96 -9.90 -30.45 18.76
N VAL A 97 -10.02 -29.44 17.88
CA VAL A 97 -9.41 -29.43 16.56
C VAL A 97 -8.46 -28.24 16.38
N CYS A 98 -8.92 -27.03 16.71
CA CYS A 98 -8.11 -25.83 16.60
C CYS A 98 -7.38 -25.55 17.92
N GLU A 99 -6.05 -25.51 17.86
CA GLU A 99 -5.20 -25.33 19.03
C GLU A 99 -4.63 -23.92 19.15
N LYS A 100 -5.25 -22.94 18.51
CA LYS A 100 -4.90 -21.53 18.68
C LYS A 100 -5.10 -21.08 20.14
N PRO A 101 -4.23 -20.25 20.68
CA PRO A 101 -3.03 -19.65 20.06
C PRO A 101 -1.78 -20.51 20.20
N ARG A 102 -1.84 -21.70 20.78
CA ARG A 102 -0.71 -22.57 21.09
C ARG A 102 0.03 -23.03 19.84
N ILE A 103 -0.71 -23.42 18.81
CA ILE A 103 -0.17 -23.88 17.52
C ILE A 103 -0.51 -22.84 16.44
N LYS A 104 0.49 -22.44 15.65
CA LYS A 104 0.29 -21.54 14.50
C LYS A 104 -0.44 -22.25 13.37
N CYS A 105 -1.23 -21.50 12.59
CA CYS A 105 -1.97 -22.08 11.46
C CYS A 105 -1.07 -22.78 10.44
N GLY A 106 0.17 -22.36 10.25
CA GLY A 106 1.14 -23.01 9.36
C GLY A 106 1.48 -24.45 9.78
N GLU A 107 1.49 -24.71 11.08
CA GLU A 107 1.88 -25.99 11.70
C GLU A 107 0.67 -26.86 12.08
N CYS A 108 -0.56 -26.35 11.89
CA CYS A 108 -1.78 -27.04 12.31
C CYS A 108 -2.17 -28.15 11.31
N ASN A 109 -2.35 -29.37 11.80
CA ASN A 109 -2.80 -30.51 11.00
C ASN A 109 -4.31 -30.59 10.84
N GLY A 110 -5.08 -29.88 11.65
CA GLY A 110 -6.55 -29.84 11.63
C GLY A 110 -7.13 -28.73 10.75
N ARG A 111 -6.37 -28.19 9.80
CA ARG A 111 -6.85 -27.11 8.92
C ARG A 111 -7.92 -27.58 7.95
N LEU A 112 -9.02 -26.86 7.89
CA LEU A 112 -10.00 -26.95 6.82
C LEU A 112 -10.01 -25.61 6.08
N LEU A 113 -9.10 -25.48 5.09
CA LEU A 113 -8.93 -24.25 4.32
C LEU A 113 -10.18 -23.93 3.50
N ILE A 114 -10.56 -22.66 3.45
CA ILE A 114 -11.74 -22.17 2.74
C ILE A 114 -11.30 -21.54 1.43
N PRO A 115 -11.85 -21.97 0.28
CA PRO A 115 -11.54 -21.39 -1.03
C PRO A 115 -12.00 -19.92 -1.15
N LEU A 116 -11.25 -19.12 -1.91
CA LEU A 116 -11.61 -17.76 -2.27
C LEU A 116 -12.77 -17.79 -3.29
N SER A 117 -13.96 -17.35 -2.84
CA SER A 117 -15.16 -17.27 -3.70
C SER A 117 -15.43 -15.81 -4.15
N GLY A 118 -16.30 -15.68 -5.17
CA GLY A 118 -16.80 -14.35 -5.58
C GLY A 118 -17.55 -13.62 -4.47
N THR A 119 -18.26 -14.35 -3.60
CA THR A 119 -18.93 -13.77 -2.42
C THR A 119 -17.94 -13.15 -1.45
N VAL A 120 -16.81 -13.81 -1.20
CA VAL A 120 -15.75 -13.28 -0.31
C VAL A 120 -15.14 -11.99 -0.88
N ILE A 121 -14.89 -11.95 -2.20
CA ILE A 121 -14.41 -10.74 -2.89
C ILE A 121 -15.46 -9.62 -2.80
N TYR A 122 -16.73 -9.93 -3.05
CA TYR A 122 -17.80 -8.96 -2.89
C TYR A 122 -17.86 -8.38 -1.47
N GLU A 123 -17.78 -9.23 -0.45
CA GLU A 123 -17.79 -8.78 0.95
C GLU A 123 -16.58 -7.89 1.29
N HIS A 124 -15.43 -8.16 0.69
CA HIS A 124 -14.25 -7.30 0.80
C HIS A 124 -14.49 -5.93 0.15
N LEU A 125 -14.95 -5.90 -1.10
CA LEU A 125 -15.24 -4.67 -1.82
C LEU A 125 -16.38 -3.86 -1.18
N ALA A 126 -17.34 -4.55 -0.54
CA ALA A 126 -18.42 -3.92 0.23
C ALA A 126 -17.99 -3.46 1.64
N GLY A 127 -16.73 -3.65 2.03
CA GLY A 127 -16.20 -3.25 3.33
C GLY A 127 -16.69 -4.11 4.53
N LYS A 128 -17.35 -5.25 4.27
CA LYS A 128 -17.88 -6.15 5.31
C LYS A 128 -16.77 -6.94 6.01
N ARG A 129 -15.70 -7.27 5.30
CA ARG A 129 -14.50 -7.92 5.84
C ARG A 129 -13.26 -7.49 5.06
N THR A 130 -12.11 -7.56 5.69
CA THR A 130 -10.83 -7.37 5.03
C THR A 130 -10.19 -8.72 4.78
N VAL A 131 -9.95 -9.02 3.50
CA VAL A 131 -9.23 -10.22 3.07
C VAL A 131 -8.09 -9.81 2.15
N GLY A 132 -7.11 -10.69 1.98
CA GLY A 132 -6.06 -10.56 1.00
C GLY A 132 -6.05 -11.76 0.06
N VAL A 133 -5.01 -11.84 -0.73
CA VAL A 133 -4.67 -13.00 -1.55
C VAL A 133 -3.26 -13.47 -1.22
N TYR A 134 -2.98 -14.75 -1.40
CA TYR A 134 -1.61 -15.25 -1.42
C TYR A 134 -1.11 -15.16 -2.87
N PRO A 135 -0.23 -14.20 -3.19
CA PRO A 135 0.17 -13.96 -4.59
C PRO A 135 1.02 -15.10 -5.16
N LEU A 136 1.82 -15.75 -4.34
CA LEU A 136 2.67 -16.88 -4.75
C LEU A 136 1.82 -18.14 -4.92
N LEU A 137 1.79 -18.69 -6.13
CA LEU A 137 1.09 -19.91 -6.48
C LEU A 137 1.89 -21.14 -6.04
N THR A 138 1.31 -22.32 -6.16
CA THR A 138 1.94 -23.59 -5.74
C THR A 138 3.08 -24.05 -6.64
N ASP A 139 3.22 -23.45 -7.80
CA ASP A 139 4.30 -23.65 -8.78
C ASP A 139 5.38 -22.55 -8.72
N ASP A 140 5.40 -21.78 -7.63
CA ASP A 140 6.32 -20.66 -7.38
C ASP A 140 6.21 -19.51 -8.39
N THR A 141 5.11 -19.41 -9.12
CA THR A 141 4.80 -18.26 -9.98
C THR A 141 3.90 -17.24 -9.29
N CYS A 142 3.82 -16.02 -9.84
CA CYS A 142 2.88 -15.00 -9.40
C CYS A 142 2.32 -14.23 -10.60
N GLN A 143 1.14 -13.60 -10.41
CA GLN A 143 0.45 -12.87 -11.46
C GLN A 143 0.53 -11.35 -11.26
N PHE A 144 1.03 -10.91 -10.12
CA PHE A 144 1.28 -9.50 -9.83
C PHE A 144 2.35 -9.37 -8.74
N LEU A 145 2.95 -8.18 -8.69
CA LEU A 145 3.87 -7.76 -7.64
C LEU A 145 3.31 -6.49 -7.00
N ALA A 146 3.48 -6.37 -5.69
CA ALA A 146 3.18 -5.16 -4.95
C ALA A 146 4.45 -4.66 -4.26
N ALA A 147 4.74 -3.37 -4.40
CA ALA A 147 5.72 -2.67 -3.58
C ALA A 147 4.97 -1.78 -2.60
N ASP A 148 5.34 -1.83 -1.32
CA ASP A 148 4.72 -1.09 -0.23
C ASP A 148 5.64 0.04 0.23
N PHE A 149 5.09 1.23 0.40
CA PHE A 149 5.80 2.45 0.80
C PHE A 149 5.06 3.03 2.01
N ASP A 150 5.59 2.85 3.22
CA ASP A 150 4.97 3.26 4.48
C ASP A 150 5.93 4.02 5.43
N GLU A 151 7.18 4.20 5.03
CA GLU A 151 8.18 4.96 5.78
C GLU A 151 7.97 6.49 5.63
N ALA A 152 8.79 7.28 6.32
CA ALA A 152 8.65 8.74 6.40
C ALA A 152 8.60 9.42 5.02
N GLU A 153 9.43 8.97 4.07
CA GLU A 153 9.60 9.55 2.73
C GLU A 153 8.78 8.80 1.66
N TRP A 154 7.72 8.08 2.05
CA TRP A 154 6.96 7.20 1.17
C TRP A 154 6.47 7.85 -0.14
N ARG A 155 6.19 9.18 -0.11
CA ARG A 155 5.71 9.90 -1.31
C ARG A 155 6.79 10.03 -2.38
N GLU A 156 7.98 10.39 -1.94
CA GLU A 156 9.16 10.56 -2.78
C GLU A 156 9.61 9.21 -3.31
N ASP A 157 9.64 8.19 -2.47
CA ASP A 157 10.02 6.83 -2.82
C ASP A 157 9.04 6.21 -3.81
N ALA A 158 7.72 6.35 -3.58
CA ALA A 158 6.69 5.87 -4.48
C ALA A 158 6.74 6.56 -5.85
N LYS A 159 7.00 7.89 -5.88
CA LYS A 159 7.18 8.63 -7.14
C LYS A 159 8.41 8.17 -7.89
N ALA A 160 9.56 8.04 -7.21
CA ALA A 160 10.81 7.59 -7.82
C ALA A 160 10.66 6.18 -8.39
N PHE A 161 10.02 5.27 -7.66
CA PHE A 161 9.73 3.92 -8.13
C PHE A 161 8.83 3.94 -9.37
N TYR A 162 7.74 4.69 -9.33
CA TYR A 162 6.80 4.81 -10.46
C TYR A 162 7.48 5.40 -11.71
N GLN A 163 8.31 6.43 -11.52
CA GLN A 163 9.09 7.01 -12.61
C GLN A 163 10.07 6.02 -13.21
N SER A 164 10.80 5.26 -12.38
CA SER A 164 11.70 4.21 -12.84
C SER A 164 10.95 3.12 -13.63
N CYS A 165 9.78 2.70 -13.18
CA CYS A 165 8.93 1.79 -13.93
C CYS A 165 8.56 2.36 -15.32
N HIS A 166 8.16 3.63 -15.36
CA HIS A 166 7.81 4.31 -16.60
C HIS A 166 9.00 4.39 -17.58
N GLU A 167 10.19 4.76 -17.10
CA GLU A 167 11.42 4.84 -17.89
C GLU A 167 11.86 3.47 -18.45
N LEU A 168 11.60 2.41 -17.70
CA LEU A 168 11.88 1.02 -18.11
C LEU A 168 10.75 0.39 -18.95
N GLY A 169 9.67 1.12 -19.21
CA GLY A 169 8.51 0.60 -19.94
C GLY A 169 7.72 -0.46 -19.18
N VAL A 170 7.80 -0.49 -17.82
CA VAL A 170 7.06 -1.41 -16.96
C VAL A 170 5.75 -0.76 -16.55
N PRO A 171 4.58 -1.27 -16.97
CA PRO A 171 3.30 -0.73 -16.53
C PRO A 171 3.11 -0.93 -15.02
N ALA A 172 2.99 0.16 -14.29
CA ALA A 172 2.71 0.14 -12.86
C ALA A 172 1.48 1.01 -12.55
N ALA A 173 0.68 0.61 -11.55
CA ALA A 173 -0.41 1.39 -11.00
C ALA A 173 -0.06 1.82 -9.58
N LEU A 174 -0.21 3.10 -9.27
CA LEU A 174 0.06 3.65 -7.95
C LEU A 174 -1.26 3.86 -7.20
N GLU A 175 -1.33 3.40 -5.97
CA GLU A 175 -2.46 3.54 -5.06
C GLU A 175 -2.00 4.20 -3.75
N ILE A 176 -2.76 5.17 -3.27
CA ILE A 176 -2.56 5.69 -1.91
C ILE A 176 -3.22 4.73 -0.93
N SER A 177 -2.49 4.33 0.10
CA SER A 177 -3.00 3.42 1.12
C SER A 177 -4.23 4.01 1.83
N ARG A 178 -5.08 3.14 2.35
CA ARG A 178 -6.31 3.54 3.06
C ARG A 178 -6.06 4.49 4.25
N SER A 179 -4.90 4.42 4.88
CA SER A 179 -4.51 5.31 5.97
C SER A 179 -4.20 6.74 5.51
N GLY A 180 -3.91 6.92 4.22
CA GLY A 180 -3.37 8.15 3.65
C GLY A 180 -1.89 8.39 3.94
N ASN A 181 -1.23 7.47 4.66
CA ASN A 181 0.16 7.58 5.12
C ASN A 181 1.06 6.53 4.48
N GLY A 182 0.81 6.19 3.23
CA GLY A 182 1.59 5.23 2.47
C GLY A 182 1.04 5.07 1.06
N ALA A 183 1.72 4.29 0.24
CA ALA A 183 1.29 3.95 -1.12
C ALA A 183 1.67 2.51 -1.46
N HIS A 184 0.94 1.94 -2.42
CA HIS A 184 1.29 0.68 -3.04
C HIS A 184 1.52 0.89 -4.53
N ALA A 185 2.57 0.32 -5.08
CA ALA A 185 2.73 0.21 -6.52
C ALA A 185 2.47 -1.24 -6.95
N TRP A 186 1.54 -1.39 -7.91
CA TRP A 186 1.09 -2.67 -8.43
C TRP A 186 1.62 -2.89 -9.83
N ILE A 187 2.27 -4.01 -10.07
CA ILE A 187 2.71 -4.47 -11.39
C ILE A 187 1.97 -5.77 -11.68
N PHE A 188 1.14 -5.76 -12.73
CA PHE A 188 0.36 -6.92 -13.14
C PHE A 188 1.02 -7.58 -14.34
N PHE A 189 1.21 -8.90 -14.27
CA PHE A 189 1.81 -9.67 -15.35
C PHE A 189 0.74 -10.19 -16.31
N SER A 190 1.00 -10.05 -17.61
CA SER A 190 0.24 -10.75 -18.64
C SER A 190 0.67 -12.21 -18.64
N GLY A 191 -0.20 -13.11 -18.23
CA GLY A 191 -0.03 -14.56 -18.39
C GLY A 191 -0.44 -15.05 -19.77
#